data_d25a7155b9034eefad4623f6673c5e03
#
_entry.id   d25a7155b9034eefad4623f6673c5e03
#
_cell.length_a   1.000
_cell.length_b   1.000
_cell.length_c   1.000
_cell.angle_alpha   90.00
_cell.angle_beta   90.00
_cell.angle_gamma   90.00
#
_symmetry.space_group_name_H-M   'P 1'
#
loop_
_entity.id
_entity.type
_entity.pdbx_description
1 polymer ?
#
loop_
_entity_poly.entity_id
_entity_poly.type
_entity_poly.pdbx_seq_one_letter_code
_entity_poly.pdbx_strand_id
1 'polypeptide(L)'
;MIQFGLRLHDAEKLPVEQVLPLVRRKGFTCAHVALSKSFKELPCTPSALTPGYALYLRHLFEKNGIDIAVLGNYLNLAHPDADALHAIQEKYYAHIRFASLLGCGMVGTETGAPNPEYKFCPECRSDKALITFIKNLKPVVRCAEQYGVTVAIEPVARHIVYDAKRARLVLDEIGSHNLQILLDPVNMLSMDNVDRREEVFAETIELLGKDVAMIHFKDFLRQDADGQLKAVSYTHLTLP
;
A
#
# COMPACT_ATOMS: atom_id res chain seq x y z
N MET A 1 -3.64 20.66 -6.22
CA MET A 1 -4.58 19.98 -7.16
C MET A 1 -4.51 18.50 -6.87
N ILE A 2 -5.63 17.80 -6.73
CA ILE A 2 -5.65 16.33 -6.52
C ILE A 2 -5.41 15.66 -7.88
N GLN A 3 -4.50 14.68 -7.92
CA GLN A 3 -4.28 13.85 -9.09
C GLN A 3 -5.10 12.55 -8.97
N PHE A 4 -5.64 12.10 -10.09
CA PHE A 4 -6.31 10.81 -10.20
C PHE A 4 -5.39 9.80 -10.88
N GLY A 5 -5.21 8.67 -10.24
CA GLY A 5 -4.33 7.60 -10.69
C GLY A 5 -5.01 6.25 -10.80
N LEU A 6 -4.30 5.32 -11.42
CA LEU A 6 -4.72 3.94 -11.58
C LEU A 6 -3.72 3.00 -10.89
N ARG A 7 -4.21 1.93 -10.26
CA ARG A 7 -3.34 0.81 -9.85
C ARG A 7 -2.99 0.01 -11.11
N LEU A 8 -1.72 0.02 -11.51
CA LEU A 8 -1.30 -0.60 -12.78
C LEU A 8 -1.56 -2.10 -12.86
N HIS A 9 -1.61 -2.79 -11.72
CA HIS A 9 -1.95 -4.20 -11.71
C HIS A 9 -3.45 -4.50 -11.96
N ASP A 10 -4.29 -3.47 -12.00
CA ASP A 10 -5.71 -3.55 -12.41
C ASP A 10 -5.89 -3.13 -13.89
N ALA A 11 -4.83 -2.63 -14.53
CA ALA A 11 -4.84 -2.33 -15.96
C ALA A 11 -4.71 -3.60 -16.82
N GLU A 12 -4.75 -3.40 -18.14
CA GLU A 12 -4.49 -4.46 -19.11
C GLU A 12 -3.12 -5.09 -18.88
N LYS A 13 -3.01 -6.43 -19.00
CA LYS A 13 -1.76 -7.18 -18.79
C LYS A 13 -0.88 -7.10 -20.03
N LEU A 14 -0.25 -5.98 -20.19
CA LEU A 14 0.66 -5.65 -21.29
C LEU A 14 2.04 -5.28 -20.73
N PRO A 15 3.12 -5.36 -21.53
CA PRO A 15 4.41 -4.80 -21.17
C PRO A 15 4.32 -3.32 -20.79
N VAL A 16 5.21 -2.88 -19.92
CA VAL A 16 5.18 -1.52 -19.35
C VAL A 16 5.17 -0.42 -20.42
N GLU A 17 5.91 -0.60 -21.51
CA GLU A 17 5.97 0.34 -22.63
C GLU A 17 4.64 0.47 -23.39
N GLN A 18 3.79 -0.55 -23.33
CA GLN A 18 2.50 -0.59 -24.00
C GLN A 18 1.35 -0.14 -23.10
N VAL A 19 1.39 -0.50 -21.80
CA VAL A 19 0.31 -0.15 -20.86
C VAL A 19 0.30 1.33 -20.51
N LEU A 20 1.45 1.99 -20.37
CA LEU A 20 1.51 3.40 -19.96
C LEU A 20 0.83 4.35 -20.96
N PRO A 21 1.04 4.26 -22.30
CA PRO A 21 0.28 5.05 -23.26
C PRO A 21 -1.24 4.83 -23.17
N LEU A 22 -1.70 3.61 -22.85
CA LEU A 22 -3.12 3.32 -22.67
C LEU A 22 -3.68 4.00 -21.43
N VAL A 23 -2.97 3.91 -20.31
CA VAL A 23 -3.33 4.56 -19.04
C VAL A 23 -3.42 6.07 -19.24
N ARG A 24 -2.45 6.66 -19.94
CA ARG A 24 -2.46 8.10 -20.25
C ARG A 24 -3.64 8.52 -21.13
N ARG A 25 -3.98 7.72 -22.15
CA ARG A 25 -5.16 7.98 -23.01
C ARG A 25 -6.48 7.92 -22.25
N LYS A 26 -6.56 7.11 -21.17
CA LYS A 26 -7.72 7.06 -20.27
C LYS A 26 -7.81 8.28 -19.33
N GLY A 27 -6.86 9.22 -19.39
CA GLY A 27 -6.86 10.47 -18.64
C GLY A 27 -6.11 10.42 -17.30
N PHE A 28 -5.52 9.29 -16.92
CA PHE A 28 -4.76 9.19 -15.68
C PHE A 28 -3.40 9.87 -15.81
N THR A 29 -3.00 10.58 -14.74
CA THR A 29 -1.73 11.32 -14.69
C THR A 29 -0.78 10.76 -13.64
N CYS A 30 -1.23 9.84 -12.82
CA CYS A 30 -0.37 9.12 -11.88
C CYS A 30 -0.77 7.65 -11.76
N ALA A 31 0.12 6.85 -11.18
CA ALA A 31 -0.07 5.42 -11.04
C ALA A 31 0.42 4.88 -9.69
N HIS A 32 -0.29 3.89 -9.16
CA HIS A 32 0.20 3.00 -8.12
C HIS A 32 0.90 1.82 -8.80
N VAL A 33 2.18 1.64 -8.51
CA VAL A 33 3.02 0.59 -9.09
C VAL A 33 3.38 -0.45 -8.03
N ALA A 34 2.92 -1.68 -8.18
CA ALA A 34 3.42 -2.83 -7.42
C ALA A 34 4.20 -3.72 -8.41
N LEU A 35 5.53 -3.63 -8.42
CA LEU A 35 6.38 -4.21 -9.46
C LEU A 35 6.03 -5.68 -9.76
N SER A 36 5.97 -6.52 -8.72
CA SER A 36 5.68 -7.95 -8.86
C SER A 36 4.27 -8.27 -9.39
N LYS A 37 3.32 -7.32 -9.24
CA LYS A 37 1.94 -7.49 -9.70
C LYS A 37 1.70 -6.82 -11.04
N SER A 38 2.37 -5.69 -11.28
CA SER A 38 2.16 -4.85 -12.48
C SER A 38 2.95 -5.33 -13.69
N PHE A 39 4.19 -5.77 -13.47
CA PHE A 39 5.14 -6.09 -14.55
C PHE A 39 5.77 -7.45 -14.31
N LYS A 40 5.15 -8.50 -14.86
CA LYS A 40 5.64 -9.89 -14.68
C LYS A 40 6.96 -10.13 -15.42
N GLU A 41 7.21 -9.37 -16.47
CA GLU A 41 8.43 -9.43 -17.28
C GLU A 41 9.62 -8.75 -16.64
N LEU A 42 9.41 -7.93 -15.63
CA LEU A 42 10.47 -7.16 -14.96
C LEU A 42 10.84 -7.77 -13.60
N PRO A 43 12.14 -7.90 -13.30
CA PRO A 43 12.57 -8.46 -12.03
C PRO A 43 12.29 -7.49 -10.87
N CYS A 44 11.95 -8.04 -9.70
CA CYS A 44 11.68 -7.27 -8.48
C CYS A 44 12.42 -7.80 -7.23
N THR A 45 13.48 -8.62 -7.44
CA THR A 45 14.34 -9.03 -6.33
C THR A 45 15.17 -7.84 -5.82
N PRO A 46 15.63 -7.84 -4.56
CA PRO A 46 16.48 -6.75 -4.04
C PRO A 46 17.69 -6.42 -4.90
N SER A 47 18.35 -7.43 -5.47
CA SER A 47 19.53 -7.28 -6.35
C SER A 47 19.19 -6.73 -7.73
N ALA A 48 17.96 -6.91 -8.21
CA ALA A 48 17.50 -6.40 -9.49
C ALA A 48 17.06 -4.93 -9.45
N LEU A 49 16.74 -4.39 -8.25
CA LEU A 49 16.34 -3.00 -8.05
C LEU A 49 17.55 -2.06 -8.10
N THR A 50 18.18 -1.99 -9.28
CA THR A 50 19.39 -1.22 -9.53
C THR A 50 19.10 0.25 -9.90
N PRO A 51 20.08 1.17 -9.77
CA PRO A 51 19.93 2.55 -10.23
C PRO A 51 19.57 2.66 -11.72
N GLY A 52 20.20 1.83 -12.58
CA GLY A 52 19.90 1.84 -14.02
C GLY A 52 18.46 1.43 -14.31
N TYR A 53 17.94 0.45 -13.58
CA TYR A 53 16.55 0.04 -13.70
C TYR A 53 15.58 1.14 -13.22
N ALA A 54 15.91 1.83 -12.12
CA ALA A 54 15.13 2.97 -11.66
C ALA A 54 15.08 4.09 -12.72
N LEU A 55 16.21 4.45 -13.29
CA LEU A 55 16.28 5.46 -14.36
C LEU A 55 15.50 5.04 -15.61
N TYR A 56 15.59 3.80 -16.03
CA TYR A 56 14.80 3.27 -17.16
C TYR A 56 13.29 3.46 -16.93
N LEU A 57 12.78 2.99 -15.79
CA LEU A 57 11.35 3.15 -15.47
C LEU A 57 10.97 4.61 -15.33
N ARG A 58 11.77 5.41 -14.63
CA ARG A 58 11.52 6.85 -14.47
C ARG A 58 11.34 7.54 -15.81
N HIS A 59 12.28 7.39 -16.75
CA HIS A 59 12.19 7.98 -18.08
C HIS A 59 10.97 7.49 -18.86
N LEU A 60 10.61 6.21 -18.69
CA LEU A 60 9.44 5.65 -19.36
C LEU A 60 8.14 6.27 -18.85
N PHE A 61 8.00 6.44 -17.54
CA PHE A 61 6.84 7.09 -16.93
C PHE A 61 6.78 8.58 -17.29
N GLU A 62 7.88 9.31 -17.17
CA GLU A 62 8.00 10.73 -17.56
C GLU A 62 7.61 10.96 -19.03
N LYS A 63 8.11 10.13 -19.94
CA LYS A 63 7.78 10.17 -21.37
C LYS A 63 6.27 10.06 -21.64
N ASN A 64 5.57 9.31 -20.80
CA ASN A 64 4.12 9.14 -20.91
C ASN A 64 3.31 10.16 -20.09
N GLY A 65 3.97 11.08 -19.37
CA GLY A 65 3.32 12.07 -18.52
C GLY A 65 2.54 11.43 -17.36
N ILE A 66 3.07 10.36 -16.76
CA ILE A 66 2.48 9.64 -15.64
C ILE A 66 3.46 9.67 -14.46
N ASP A 67 3.04 10.23 -13.33
CA ASP A 67 3.81 10.21 -12.09
C ASP A 67 3.65 8.86 -11.39
N ILE A 68 4.68 8.40 -10.68
CA ILE A 68 4.56 7.24 -9.81
C ILE A 68 4.17 7.74 -8.41
N ALA A 69 2.90 7.64 -8.07
CA ALA A 69 2.37 8.14 -6.81
C ALA A 69 2.79 7.28 -5.61
N VAL A 70 2.86 5.96 -5.79
CA VAL A 70 3.27 5.02 -4.76
C VAL A 70 3.88 3.77 -5.37
N LEU A 71 4.96 3.28 -4.76
CA LEU A 71 5.54 1.97 -5.02
C LEU A 71 5.02 0.97 -3.98
N GLY A 72 4.12 0.08 -4.38
CA GLY A 72 3.50 -0.90 -3.48
C GLY A 72 4.43 -2.09 -3.19
N ASN A 73 4.63 -2.39 -1.90
CA ASN A 73 5.40 -3.54 -1.43
C ASN A 73 4.66 -4.24 -0.28
N TYR A 74 3.78 -5.17 -0.62
CA TYR A 74 2.84 -5.81 0.31
C TYR A 74 3.43 -7.09 0.91
N LEU A 75 4.33 -6.94 1.90
CA LEU A 75 4.99 -8.05 2.58
C LEU A 75 4.70 -8.03 4.08
N ASN A 76 4.71 -9.20 4.70
CA ASN A 76 4.29 -9.40 6.09
C ASN A 76 5.37 -8.98 7.11
N LEU A 77 5.34 -7.75 7.59
CA LEU A 77 6.23 -7.27 8.65
C LEU A 77 5.95 -7.89 10.05
N ALA A 78 4.89 -8.66 10.18
CA ALA A 78 4.61 -9.41 11.42
C ALA A 78 4.90 -10.92 11.28
N HIS A 79 5.71 -11.31 10.27
CA HIS A 79 6.08 -12.70 10.05
C HIS A 79 6.74 -13.30 11.31
N PRO A 80 6.29 -14.48 11.80
CA PRO A 80 6.78 -15.04 13.05
C PRO A 80 8.18 -15.64 12.97
N ASP A 81 8.60 -16.10 11.79
CA ASP A 81 9.94 -16.61 11.55
C ASP A 81 10.94 -15.46 11.35
N ALA A 82 12.05 -15.50 12.08
CA ALA A 82 13.03 -14.41 12.13
C ALA A 82 13.81 -14.26 10.80
N ASP A 83 14.16 -15.36 10.15
CA ASP A 83 14.93 -15.34 8.90
C ASP A 83 14.06 -14.84 7.75
N ALA A 84 12.81 -15.28 7.69
CA ALA A 84 11.83 -14.76 6.74
C ALA A 84 11.55 -13.27 6.97
N LEU A 85 11.41 -12.83 8.22
CA LEU A 85 11.23 -11.42 8.56
C LEU A 85 12.45 -10.58 8.12
N HIS A 86 13.65 -11.06 8.37
CA HIS A 86 14.87 -10.38 7.90
C HIS A 86 14.88 -10.24 6.38
N ALA A 87 14.59 -11.31 5.65
CA ALA A 87 14.49 -11.26 4.19
C ALA A 87 13.38 -10.31 3.69
N ILE A 88 12.28 -10.19 4.42
CA ILE A 88 11.20 -9.22 4.15
C ILE A 88 11.70 -7.79 4.35
N GLN A 89 12.40 -7.51 5.45
CA GLN A 89 12.96 -6.17 5.73
C GLN A 89 13.98 -5.75 4.67
N GLU A 90 14.85 -6.65 4.22
CA GLU A 90 15.78 -6.40 3.12
C GLU A 90 15.07 -6.01 1.82
N LYS A 91 13.92 -6.63 1.53
CA LYS A 91 13.07 -6.24 0.39
C LYS A 91 12.49 -4.84 0.58
N TYR A 92 12.08 -4.45 1.79
CA TYR A 92 11.63 -3.08 2.06
C TYR A 92 12.75 -2.06 1.88
N TYR A 93 13.95 -2.33 2.39
CA TYR A 93 15.11 -1.45 2.22
C TYR A 93 15.46 -1.25 0.75
N ALA A 94 15.43 -2.33 -0.03
CA ALA A 94 15.65 -2.26 -1.48
C ALA A 94 14.56 -1.44 -2.20
N HIS A 95 13.28 -1.61 -1.84
CA HIS A 95 12.17 -0.84 -2.42
C HIS A 95 12.23 0.64 -2.04
N ILE A 96 12.57 0.99 -0.80
CA ILE A 96 12.73 2.36 -0.34
C ILE A 96 13.86 3.06 -1.11
N ARG A 97 15.03 2.42 -1.19
CA ARG A 97 16.13 2.95 -2.00
C ARG A 97 15.73 3.11 -3.47
N PHE A 98 15.07 2.12 -4.03
CA PHE A 98 14.61 2.14 -5.41
C PHE A 98 13.57 3.24 -5.65
N ALA A 99 12.61 3.43 -4.73
CA ALA A 99 11.62 4.51 -4.79
C ALA A 99 12.29 5.89 -4.85
N SER A 100 13.29 6.14 -4.00
CA SER A 100 14.06 7.39 -4.02
C SER A 100 14.74 7.62 -5.38
N LEU A 101 15.39 6.60 -5.95
CA LEU A 101 16.06 6.69 -7.26
C LEU A 101 15.05 6.85 -8.41
N LEU A 102 13.90 6.22 -8.29
CA LEU A 102 12.80 6.27 -9.26
C LEU A 102 12.12 7.65 -9.31
N GLY A 103 12.30 8.46 -8.26
CA GLY A 103 11.57 9.72 -8.08
C GLY A 103 10.18 9.52 -7.48
N CYS A 104 9.91 8.34 -6.89
CA CYS A 104 8.68 8.06 -6.16
C CYS A 104 8.88 8.35 -4.67
N GLY A 105 8.12 9.28 -4.12
CA GLY A 105 8.26 9.70 -2.72
C GLY A 105 7.63 8.74 -1.70
N MET A 106 6.99 7.64 -2.13
CA MET A 106 6.18 6.81 -1.23
C MET A 106 6.32 5.32 -1.51
N VAL A 107 6.48 4.53 -0.45
CA VAL A 107 6.33 3.07 -0.45
C VAL A 107 5.09 2.69 0.35
N GLY A 108 4.10 2.06 -0.31
CA GLY A 108 2.85 1.63 0.31
C GLY A 108 2.89 0.17 0.75
N THR A 109 2.30 -0.13 1.91
CA THR A 109 2.16 -1.50 2.44
C THR A 109 0.91 -1.67 3.29
N GLU A 110 0.39 -2.89 3.35
CA GLU A 110 -0.58 -3.32 4.36
C GLU A 110 0.13 -3.74 5.66
N THR A 111 -0.63 -4.06 6.71
CA THR A 111 -0.07 -4.22 8.05
C THR A 111 0.13 -5.66 8.53
N GLY A 112 -0.21 -6.63 7.68
CA GLY A 112 0.15 -8.03 7.92
C GLY A 112 -0.72 -8.81 8.91
N ALA A 113 -0.25 -10.03 9.18
CA ALA A 113 -0.83 -10.97 10.13
C ALA A 113 0.29 -11.71 10.88
N PRO A 114 0.08 -12.16 12.14
CA PRO A 114 1.10 -12.84 12.94
C PRO A 114 1.24 -14.33 12.57
N ASN A 115 1.17 -14.65 11.27
CA ASN A 115 1.35 -16.00 10.72
C ASN A 115 2.06 -15.95 9.35
N PRO A 116 2.65 -17.08 8.89
CA PRO A 116 3.36 -17.15 7.62
C PRO A 116 2.44 -16.95 6.40
N GLU A 117 1.18 -17.34 6.50
CA GLU A 117 0.21 -17.34 5.40
C GLU A 117 -0.31 -15.94 5.05
N TYR A 118 0.01 -14.93 5.88
CA TYR A 118 -0.49 -13.55 5.72
C TYR A 118 -2.03 -13.49 5.71
N LYS A 119 -2.66 -14.34 6.51
CA LYS A 119 -4.13 -14.47 6.58
C LYS A 119 -4.66 -14.04 7.93
N PHE A 120 -5.89 -13.53 7.91
CA PHE A 120 -6.58 -13.22 9.16
C PHE A 120 -6.62 -14.43 10.09
N CYS A 121 -6.31 -14.17 11.37
CA CYS A 121 -6.52 -15.06 12.50
C CYS A 121 -6.91 -14.22 13.74
N PRO A 122 -7.50 -14.83 14.77
CA PRO A 122 -7.91 -14.09 15.98
C PRO A 122 -6.76 -13.30 16.61
N GLU A 123 -5.54 -13.79 16.53
CA GLU A 123 -4.32 -13.16 17.06
C GLU A 123 -4.00 -11.82 16.40
N CYS A 124 -4.51 -11.54 15.18
CA CYS A 124 -4.42 -10.21 14.56
C CYS A 124 -5.02 -9.11 15.45
N ARG A 125 -5.98 -9.47 16.31
CA ARG A 125 -6.64 -8.53 17.24
C ARG A 125 -5.84 -8.30 18.53
N SER A 126 -4.77 -9.05 18.77
CA SER A 126 -3.99 -8.96 20.02
C SER A 126 -3.06 -7.74 20.03
N ASP A 127 -2.79 -7.21 21.21
CA ASP A 127 -1.80 -6.14 21.41
C ASP A 127 -0.38 -6.66 21.17
N LYS A 128 -0.13 -7.94 21.43
CA LYS A 128 1.14 -8.59 21.10
C LYS A 128 1.46 -8.50 19.62
N ALA A 129 0.47 -8.74 18.74
CA ALA A 129 0.67 -8.62 17.30
C ALA A 129 0.96 -7.17 16.89
N LEU A 130 0.25 -6.19 17.49
CA LEU A 130 0.48 -4.78 17.23
C LEU A 130 1.89 -4.33 17.66
N ILE A 131 2.31 -4.69 18.85
CA ILE A 131 3.66 -4.39 19.38
C ILE A 131 4.74 -5.01 18.50
N THR A 132 4.53 -6.26 18.05
CA THR A 132 5.47 -6.94 17.14
C THR A 132 5.54 -6.22 15.79
N PHE A 133 4.40 -5.85 15.22
CA PHE A 133 4.35 -5.10 13.96
C PHE A 133 5.09 -3.74 14.09
N ILE A 134 4.81 -2.96 15.13
CA ILE A 134 5.48 -1.68 15.40
C ILE A 134 7.00 -1.87 15.51
N LYS A 135 7.44 -2.86 16.30
CA LYS A 135 8.86 -3.18 16.45
C LYS A 135 9.54 -3.44 15.12
N ASN A 136 8.89 -4.20 14.24
CA ASN A 136 9.44 -4.62 12.96
C ASN A 136 9.34 -3.54 11.88
N LEU A 137 8.37 -2.62 12.01
CA LEU A 137 8.20 -1.47 11.12
C LEU A 137 9.23 -0.36 11.41
N LYS A 138 9.62 -0.16 12.67
CA LYS A 138 10.58 0.90 13.07
C LYS A 138 11.86 0.95 12.21
N PRO A 139 12.60 -0.14 11.97
CA PRO A 139 13.80 -0.10 11.12
C PRO A 139 13.48 0.22 9.65
N VAL A 140 12.31 -0.15 9.14
CA VAL A 140 11.86 0.17 7.78
C VAL A 140 11.62 1.67 7.65
N VAL A 141 10.95 2.29 8.63
CA VAL A 141 10.73 3.75 8.65
C VAL A 141 12.05 4.51 8.78
N ARG A 142 12.98 4.06 9.62
CA ARG A 142 14.33 4.65 9.71
C ARG A 142 15.08 4.63 8.38
N CYS A 143 14.96 3.54 7.63
CA CYS A 143 15.50 3.47 6.28
C CYS A 143 14.83 4.50 5.37
N ALA A 144 13.51 4.64 5.45
CA ALA A 144 12.78 5.63 4.66
C ALA A 144 13.22 7.08 4.97
N GLU A 145 13.46 7.41 6.24
CA GLU A 145 14.02 8.70 6.66
C GLU A 145 15.36 9.01 5.98
N GLN A 146 16.25 8.00 5.90
CA GLN A 146 17.57 8.15 5.27
C GLN A 146 17.50 8.43 3.76
N TYR A 147 16.48 7.92 3.09
CA TYR A 147 16.29 8.08 1.65
C TYR A 147 15.27 9.17 1.26
N GLY A 148 14.70 9.88 2.23
CA GLY A 148 13.69 10.91 1.98
C GLY A 148 12.40 10.34 1.37
N VAL A 149 12.03 9.10 1.74
CA VAL A 149 10.83 8.40 1.27
C VAL A 149 9.84 8.25 2.41
N THR A 150 8.56 8.32 2.12
CA THR A 150 7.49 8.04 3.07
C THR A 150 7.10 6.56 2.99
N VAL A 151 6.97 5.89 4.12
CA VAL A 151 6.25 4.62 4.23
C VAL A 151 4.79 4.93 4.52
N ALA A 152 3.88 4.47 3.69
CA ALA A 152 2.44 4.62 3.90
C ALA A 152 1.83 3.27 4.25
N ILE A 153 1.32 3.13 5.49
CA ILE A 153 0.62 1.92 5.91
C ILE A 153 -0.88 2.01 5.57
N GLU A 154 -1.42 0.93 5.09
CA GLU A 154 -2.85 0.79 4.76
C GLU A 154 -3.54 -0.03 5.86
N PRO A 155 -4.41 0.59 6.70
CA PRO A 155 -5.24 -0.13 7.64
C PRO A 155 -6.26 -1.02 6.91
N VAL A 156 -6.37 -2.28 7.34
CA VAL A 156 -7.26 -3.26 6.73
C VAL A 156 -7.98 -4.06 7.82
N ALA A 157 -9.30 -4.13 7.79
CA ALA A 157 -10.14 -4.76 8.82
C ALA A 157 -9.74 -6.21 9.19
N ARG A 158 -9.05 -6.91 8.30
CA ARG A 158 -8.57 -8.30 8.51
C ARG A 158 -7.09 -8.40 8.90
N HIS A 159 -6.39 -7.28 9.07
CA HIS A 159 -4.98 -7.23 9.44
C HIS A 159 -4.76 -6.81 10.91
N ILE A 160 -3.50 -6.65 11.30
CA ILE A 160 -3.12 -6.25 12.66
C ILE A 160 -3.58 -4.83 12.97
N VAL A 161 -3.44 -3.90 12.02
CA VAL A 161 -3.98 -2.54 12.11
C VAL A 161 -5.31 -2.53 11.38
N TYR A 162 -6.38 -2.84 12.10
CA TYR A 162 -7.70 -3.07 11.55
C TYR A 162 -8.65 -1.88 11.67
N ASP A 163 -8.29 -0.85 12.43
CA ASP A 163 -9.09 0.35 12.65
C ASP A 163 -8.23 1.61 12.80
N ALA A 164 -8.88 2.76 12.85
CA ALA A 164 -8.22 4.05 12.96
C ALA A 164 -7.48 4.24 14.30
N LYS A 165 -7.97 3.67 15.39
CA LYS A 165 -7.33 3.77 16.72
C LYS A 165 -5.98 3.05 16.73
N ARG A 166 -5.93 1.84 16.18
CA ARG A 166 -4.67 1.10 16.06
C ARG A 166 -3.70 1.80 15.10
N ALA A 167 -4.20 2.35 14.00
CA ALA A 167 -3.36 3.12 13.09
C ALA A 167 -2.76 4.34 13.79
N ARG A 168 -3.56 5.07 14.59
CA ARG A 168 -3.07 6.21 15.39
C ARG A 168 -1.98 5.77 16.39
N LEU A 169 -2.18 4.67 17.10
CA LEU A 169 -1.17 4.12 18.01
C LEU A 169 0.16 3.81 17.27
N VAL A 170 0.11 3.23 16.08
CA VAL A 170 1.32 2.96 15.28
C VAL A 170 2.04 4.26 14.93
N LEU A 171 1.31 5.27 14.47
CA LEU A 171 1.89 6.58 14.12
C LEU A 171 2.54 7.24 15.33
N ASP A 172 1.86 7.26 16.48
CA ASP A 172 2.34 7.88 17.72
C ASP A 172 3.56 7.15 18.30
N GLU A 173 3.55 5.82 18.30
CA GLU A 173 4.65 5.00 18.82
C GLU A 173 5.93 5.05 17.96
N ILE A 174 5.79 5.31 16.67
CA ILE A 174 6.93 5.48 15.76
C ILE A 174 7.39 6.94 15.74
N GLY A 175 6.46 7.90 15.74
CA GLY A 175 6.73 9.33 15.87
C GLY A 175 7.53 9.91 14.70
N SER A 176 7.41 9.39 13.49
CA SER A 176 8.17 9.81 12.31
C SER A 176 7.27 10.46 11.27
N HIS A 177 7.70 11.59 10.72
CA HIS A 177 7.02 12.23 9.57
C HIS A 177 7.13 11.41 8.28
N ASN A 178 8.04 10.44 8.23
CA ASN A 178 8.19 9.50 7.11
C ASN A 178 7.29 8.27 7.24
N LEU A 179 6.38 8.24 8.24
CA LEU A 179 5.31 7.27 8.35
C LEU A 179 3.96 7.97 8.19
N GLN A 180 3.18 7.58 7.20
CA GLN A 180 1.87 8.16 6.90
C GLN A 180 0.85 7.06 6.59
N ILE A 181 -0.38 7.46 6.26
CA ILE A 181 -1.49 6.57 5.98
C ILE A 181 -1.80 6.56 4.48
N LEU A 182 -1.88 5.37 3.91
CA LEU A 182 -2.59 5.09 2.67
C LEU A 182 -4.01 4.69 3.07
N LEU A 183 -4.98 5.56 2.84
CA LEU A 183 -6.35 5.33 3.27
C LEU A 183 -7.15 4.63 2.17
N ASP A 184 -7.61 3.43 2.47
CA ASP A 184 -8.65 2.74 1.70
C ASP A 184 -9.88 2.55 2.61
N PRO A 185 -10.90 3.40 2.49
CA PRO A 185 -12.06 3.33 3.39
C PRO A 185 -12.77 1.98 3.34
N VAL A 186 -12.84 1.34 2.18
CA VAL A 186 -13.49 0.04 2.02
C VAL A 186 -12.71 -1.08 2.70
N ASN A 187 -11.37 -1.01 2.73
CA ASN A 187 -10.56 -1.99 3.44
C ASN A 187 -10.73 -1.95 4.96
N MET A 188 -11.22 -0.84 5.52
CA MET A 188 -11.54 -0.71 6.93
C MET A 188 -12.91 -1.30 7.30
N LEU A 189 -13.71 -1.68 6.30
CA LEU A 189 -15.03 -2.27 6.52
C LEU A 189 -14.96 -3.80 6.58
N SER A 190 -15.84 -4.36 7.40
CA SER A 190 -16.15 -5.78 7.53
C SER A 190 -17.66 -5.97 7.72
N MET A 191 -18.14 -7.18 7.73
CA MET A 191 -19.55 -7.46 8.04
C MET A 191 -19.97 -6.96 9.44
N ASP A 192 -19.01 -6.86 10.38
CA ASP A 192 -19.28 -6.43 11.75
C ASP A 192 -19.52 -4.91 11.89
N ASN A 193 -19.04 -4.11 10.92
CA ASN A 193 -19.09 -2.64 11.01
C ASN A 193 -19.69 -1.93 9.79
N VAL A 194 -19.99 -2.62 8.71
CA VAL A 194 -20.46 -2.02 7.45
C VAL A 194 -21.76 -1.22 7.60
N ASP A 195 -22.65 -1.64 8.50
CA ASP A 195 -23.90 -0.92 8.77
C ASP A 195 -23.68 0.41 9.54
N ARG A 196 -22.49 0.56 10.15
CA ARG A 196 -22.02 1.79 10.81
C ARG A 196 -20.88 2.46 10.06
N ARG A 197 -20.81 2.29 8.75
CA ARG A 197 -19.69 2.79 7.92
C ARG A 197 -19.45 4.29 8.04
N GLU A 198 -20.53 5.09 8.20
CA GLU A 198 -20.41 6.54 8.37
C GLU A 198 -19.66 6.90 9.67
N GLU A 199 -19.92 6.18 10.76
CA GLU A 199 -19.21 6.34 12.03
C GLU A 199 -17.74 5.93 11.88
N VAL A 200 -17.47 4.80 11.20
CA VAL A 200 -16.09 4.32 10.93
C VAL A 200 -15.32 5.35 10.11
N PHE A 201 -15.95 5.93 9.09
CA PHE A 201 -15.28 6.94 8.26
C PHE A 201 -15.07 8.25 9.00
N ALA A 202 -16.05 8.71 9.79
CA ALA A 202 -15.91 9.92 10.61
C ALA A 202 -14.75 9.77 11.63
N GLU A 203 -14.71 8.67 12.38
CA GLU A 203 -13.61 8.36 13.32
C GLU A 203 -12.26 8.30 12.59
N THR A 204 -12.24 7.71 11.40
CA THR A 204 -11.01 7.61 10.60
C THR A 204 -10.49 8.98 10.18
N ILE A 205 -11.36 9.85 9.70
CA ILE A 205 -10.99 11.22 9.32
C ILE A 205 -10.54 12.02 10.53
N GLU A 206 -11.22 11.90 11.66
CA GLU A 206 -10.85 12.58 12.91
C GLU A 206 -9.46 12.18 13.39
N LEU A 207 -9.18 10.88 13.44
CA LEU A 207 -7.94 10.34 14.01
C LEU A 207 -6.76 10.39 13.04
N LEU A 208 -6.98 10.21 11.75
CA LEU A 208 -5.92 9.98 10.76
C LEU A 208 -5.84 11.05 9.67
N GLY A 209 -6.84 11.91 9.53
CA GLY A 209 -6.97 12.81 8.37
C GLY A 209 -5.73 13.67 8.08
N LYS A 210 -4.98 14.06 9.12
CA LYS A 210 -3.74 14.86 9.00
C LYS A 210 -2.55 14.06 8.46
N ASP A 211 -2.60 12.74 8.61
CA ASP A 211 -1.52 11.82 8.26
C ASP A 211 -1.83 11.03 6.98
N VAL A 212 -2.96 11.33 6.31
CA VAL A 212 -3.34 10.68 5.05
C VAL A 212 -2.51 11.27 3.90
N ALA A 213 -1.64 10.45 3.32
CA ALA A 213 -0.83 10.82 2.17
C ALA A 213 -1.50 10.48 0.83
N MET A 214 -2.31 9.44 0.80
CA MET A 214 -2.97 8.95 -0.40
C MET A 214 -4.29 8.25 -0.05
N ILE A 215 -5.26 8.30 -0.97
CA ILE A 215 -6.54 7.61 -0.82
C ILE A 215 -6.72 6.63 -1.98
N HIS A 216 -7.10 5.40 -1.68
CA HIS A 216 -7.62 4.45 -2.65
C HIS A 216 -9.13 4.58 -2.73
N PHE A 217 -9.63 4.83 -3.94
CA PHE A 217 -11.06 4.81 -4.22
C PHE A 217 -11.46 3.47 -4.78
N LYS A 218 -12.35 2.79 -4.07
CA LYS A 218 -13.06 1.60 -4.56
C LYS A 218 -14.43 1.52 -3.92
N ASP A 219 -15.27 0.65 -4.44
CA ASP A 219 -16.57 0.35 -3.89
C ASP A 219 -16.65 -1.09 -3.39
N PHE A 220 -17.76 -1.49 -2.82
CA PHE A 220 -17.98 -2.85 -2.33
C PHE A 220 -19.40 -3.30 -2.60
N LEU A 221 -19.55 -4.62 -2.76
CA LEU A 221 -20.86 -5.28 -2.76
C LEU A 221 -21.00 -6.11 -1.48
N ARG A 222 -22.14 -5.99 -0.82
CA ARG A 222 -22.52 -6.90 0.25
C ARG A 222 -23.02 -8.20 -0.38
N GLN A 223 -22.31 -9.28 -0.16
CA GLN A 223 -22.75 -10.61 -0.59
C GLN A 223 -23.37 -11.34 0.61
N ASP A 224 -24.70 -11.41 0.65
CA ASP A 224 -25.42 -12.03 1.76
C ASP A 224 -25.25 -13.55 1.82
N ALA A 225 -24.92 -14.22 0.71
CA ALA A 225 -24.82 -15.68 0.64
C ALA A 225 -23.63 -16.25 1.45
N ASP A 226 -22.53 -15.50 1.59
CA ASP A 226 -21.31 -15.95 2.29
C ASP A 226 -20.92 -15.03 3.45
N GLY A 227 -21.72 -14.02 3.78
CA GLY A 227 -21.40 -13.06 4.85
C GLY A 227 -20.11 -12.25 4.63
N GLN A 228 -19.70 -12.04 3.38
CA GLN A 228 -18.48 -11.33 3.05
C GLN A 228 -18.75 -10.03 2.29
N LEU A 229 -17.98 -8.99 2.61
CA LEU A 229 -17.90 -7.81 1.75
C LEU A 229 -16.95 -8.12 0.60
N LYS A 230 -17.46 -7.97 -0.63
CA LYS A 230 -16.65 -8.08 -1.84
C LYS A 230 -16.28 -6.68 -2.32
N ALA A 231 -15.01 -6.34 -2.21
CA ALA A 231 -14.50 -5.11 -2.82
C ALA A 231 -14.67 -5.17 -4.35
N VAL A 232 -15.18 -4.10 -4.92
CA VAL A 232 -15.31 -3.92 -6.37
C VAL A 232 -14.26 -2.90 -6.79
N SER A 233 -13.28 -3.35 -7.58
CA SER A 233 -12.32 -2.44 -8.20
C SER A 233 -12.93 -1.90 -9.48
N TYR A 234 -13.13 -0.58 -9.55
CA TYR A 234 -13.61 0.08 -10.76
C TYR A 234 -12.46 0.25 -11.76
N THR A 235 -12.11 -0.81 -12.45
CA THR A 235 -11.25 -0.72 -13.66
C THR A 235 -12.02 -0.20 -14.88
N HIS A 236 -13.33 -0.02 -14.76
CA HIS A 236 -14.25 0.37 -15.83
C HIS A 236 -15.20 1.48 -15.39
N LEU A 237 -14.72 2.54 -14.72
CA LEU A 237 -15.50 3.78 -14.66
C LEU A 237 -15.52 4.39 -16.06
N THR A 238 -16.54 4.04 -16.85
CA THR A 238 -17.06 4.95 -17.84
C THR A 238 -17.83 6.01 -17.06
N LEU A 239 -17.19 7.14 -16.80
CA LEU A 239 -17.92 8.33 -16.41
C LEU A 239 -18.86 8.70 -17.57
N PRO A 240 -20.13 9.04 -17.25
CA PRO A 240 -21.09 9.46 -18.27
C PRO A 240 -20.60 10.71 -19.01
#